data_0d27c64ab923c5ff73d12bf15225bc6e
#
_entry.id   0d27c64ab923c5ff73d12bf15225bc6e
#
_cell.length_a   1.000
_cell.length_b   1.000
_cell.length_c   1.000
_cell.angle_alpha   90.00
_cell.angle_beta   90.00
_cell.angle_gamma   90.00
#
_symmetry.space_group_name_H-M   'P 1'
#
loop_
_entity.id
_entity.type
_entity.pdbx_description
1 polymer ?
#
loop_
_entity_poly.entity_id
_entity_poly.type
_entity_poly.pdbx_seq_one_letter_code
_entity_poly.pdbx_strand_id
1 'polypeptide(L)'
;MKTLLLFFVVGATTILLSHRPQSGSARYADKAEIKSFGKPDEVREFPKGKLELIKIGNATIGRATFQPGWKWSESLQPLVKTSSCEAPHFQYHVSGTIMVKMDDGTILECKPGDVSLLPMGHDAWVVGNKPAVVVDFQGMLDYAKTAK
;
A
#
# COMPACT_ATOMS: atom_id res chain seq x y z
N MET A 1 -52.10 -63.43 24.46
CA MET A 1 -51.30 -62.38 25.05
C MET A 1 -50.26 -61.94 23.99
N LYS A 2 -50.45 -60.78 23.39
CA LYS A 2 -49.53 -60.22 22.38
C LYS A 2 -48.77 -59.07 22.99
N THR A 3 -47.49 -59.27 23.22
CA THR A 3 -46.59 -58.26 23.77
C THR A 3 -46.15 -57.30 22.66
N LEU A 4 -46.51 -56.01 22.79
CA LEU A 4 -46.15 -54.94 21.86
C LEU A 4 -44.82 -54.32 22.30
N LEU A 5 -43.77 -54.49 21.48
CA LEU A 5 -42.44 -53.91 21.73
C LEU A 5 -42.42 -52.53 21.10
N LEU A 6 -42.30 -51.49 21.93
CA LEU A 6 -42.18 -50.09 21.50
C LEU A 6 -40.70 -49.73 21.31
N PHE A 7 -40.30 -49.52 20.06
CA PHE A 7 -38.93 -49.00 19.74
C PHE A 7 -38.92 -47.47 19.85
N PHE A 8 -38.18 -46.95 20.83
CA PHE A 8 -37.84 -45.53 20.90
C PHE A 8 -36.65 -45.27 20.00
N VAL A 9 -36.88 -44.52 18.91
CA VAL A 9 -35.81 -43.95 18.06
C VAL A 9 -35.39 -42.63 18.68
N VAL A 10 -34.20 -42.64 19.30
CA VAL A 10 -33.55 -41.39 19.76
C VAL A 10 -32.84 -40.74 18.58
N GLY A 11 -33.47 -39.71 18.02
CA GLY A 11 -32.86 -38.89 16.97
C GLY A 11 -31.75 -38.05 17.53
N ALA A 12 -30.50 -38.36 17.22
CA ALA A 12 -29.37 -37.48 17.48
C ALA A 12 -29.37 -36.28 16.53
N THR A 13 -29.77 -35.13 17.06
CA THR A 13 -29.69 -33.86 16.31
C THR A 13 -28.24 -33.37 16.32
N THR A 14 -27.51 -33.61 15.25
CA THR A 14 -26.15 -33.09 15.07
C THR A 14 -26.23 -31.59 14.78
N ILE A 15 -25.91 -30.76 15.76
CA ILE A 15 -25.75 -29.32 15.57
C ILE A 15 -24.43 -29.09 14.83
N LEU A 16 -24.51 -28.82 13.53
CA LEU A 16 -23.38 -28.30 12.75
C LEU A 16 -23.09 -26.87 13.20
N LEU A 17 -22.08 -26.70 14.07
CA LEU A 17 -21.49 -25.39 14.31
C LEU A 17 -20.80 -24.95 13.00
N SER A 18 -21.48 -24.09 12.24
CA SER A 18 -20.84 -23.39 11.14
C SER A 18 -19.77 -22.45 11.68
N HIS A 19 -18.51 -22.84 11.55
CA HIS A 19 -17.38 -21.91 11.74
C HIS A 19 -17.49 -20.86 10.61
N ARG A 20 -18.02 -19.67 10.93
CA ARG A 20 -17.81 -18.48 10.10
C ARG A 20 -16.32 -18.16 10.19
N PRO A 21 -15.59 -18.05 9.06
CA PRO A 21 -14.25 -17.49 9.09
C PRO A 21 -14.39 -16.05 9.65
N GLN A 22 -13.78 -15.81 10.80
CA GLN A 22 -13.60 -14.44 11.28
C GLN A 22 -12.73 -13.74 10.23
N SER A 23 -13.33 -12.79 9.51
CA SER A 23 -12.56 -11.84 8.73
C SER A 23 -11.56 -11.20 9.69
N GLY A 24 -10.26 -11.48 9.48
CA GLY A 24 -9.21 -10.90 10.29
C GLY A 24 -9.27 -9.38 10.14
N SER A 25 -10.00 -8.72 11.03
CA SER A 25 -9.88 -7.27 11.17
C SER A 25 -8.41 -7.00 11.51
N ALA A 26 -7.73 -6.22 10.68
CA ALA A 26 -6.42 -5.70 11.04
C ALA A 26 -6.57 -5.10 12.46
N ARG A 27 -5.86 -5.69 13.45
CA ARG A 27 -5.87 -5.15 14.80
C ARG A 27 -5.15 -3.81 14.72
N TYR A 28 -5.90 -2.74 14.85
CA TYR A 28 -5.31 -1.44 15.12
C TYR A 28 -4.58 -1.51 16.46
N ALA A 29 -3.55 -0.66 16.63
CA ALA A 29 -2.79 -0.60 17.86
C ALA A 29 -3.72 -0.41 19.07
N ASP A 30 -3.41 -1.08 20.19
CA ASP A 30 -4.19 -1.00 21.42
C ASP A 30 -4.04 0.35 22.15
N LYS A 31 -3.16 1.24 21.65
CA LYS A 31 -2.88 2.56 22.22
C LYS A 31 -2.96 3.63 21.13
N ALA A 32 -3.45 4.80 21.51
CA ALA A 32 -3.41 5.97 20.64
C ALA A 32 -1.96 6.40 20.41
N GLU A 33 -1.59 6.65 19.15
CA GLU A 33 -0.27 7.13 18.75
C GLU A 33 -0.42 8.36 17.87
N ILE A 34 0.54 9.27 17.98
CA ILE A 34 0.71 10.39 17.06
C ILE A 34 2.18 10.48 16.65
N LYS A 35 2.44 10.63 15.36
CA LYS A 35 3.76 10.87 14.80
C LYS A 35 3.70 11.96 13.74
N SER A 36 4.85 12.54 13.40
CA SER A 36 4.94 13.64 12.43
C SER A 36 6.05 13.40 11.42
N PHE A 37 5.80 13.73 10.17
CA PHE A 37 6.85 13.80 9.14
C PHE A 37 7.90 14.89 9.40
N GLY A 38 7.73 15.75 10.41
CA GLY A 38 8.80 16.61 10.92
C GLY A 38 9.90 15.84 11.66
N LYS A 39 9.62 14.58 12.07
CA LYS A 39 10.58 13.66 12.70
C LYS A 39 10.28 12.24 12.23
N PRO A 40 10.64 11.88 10.98
CA PRO A 40 10.38 10.56 10.43
C PRO A 40 11.25 9.49 11.11
N ASP A 41 10.80 8.24 11.08
CA ASP A 41 11.57 7.11 11.59
C ASP A 41 12.71 6.70 10.64
N GLU A 42 12.56 6.99 9.34
CA GLU A 42 13.55 6.69 8.31
C GLU A 42 13.46 7.72 7.17
N VAL A 43 14.60 8.11 6.61
CA VAL A 43 14.69 8.95 5.40
C VAL A 43 15.56 8.24 4.38
N ARG A 44 15.09 8.19 3.13
CA ARG A 44 15.87 7.72 1.97
C ARG A 44 15.95 8.84 0.96
N GLU A 45 17.15 9.19 0.55
CA GLU A 45 17.40 10.16 -0.50
C GLU A 45 17.76 9.45 -1.79
N PHE A 46 17.31 9.98 -2.91
CA PHE A 46 17.61 9.51 -4.25
C PHE A 46 17.66 10.70 -5.21
N PRO A 47 18.20 10.54 -6.43
CA PRO A 47 18.29 11.64 -7.36
C PRO A 47 16.94 12.35 -7.58
N LYS A 48 16.91 13.66 -7.33
CA LYS A 48 15.74 14.53 -7.43
C LYS A 48 14.58 14.14 -6.52
N GLY A 49 14.84 13.48 -5.38
CA GLY A 49 13.75 13.15 -4.47
C GLY A 49 14.18 12.60 -3.13
N LYS A 50 13.20 12.46 -2.26
CA LYS A 50 13.35 11.80 -0.96
C LYS A 50 12.08 11.09 -0.55
N LEU A 51 12.23 10.07 0.26
CA LEU A 51 11.16 9.35 0.95
C LEU A 51 11.38 9.46 2.46
N GLU A 52 10.34 9.83 3.16
CA GLU A 52 10.28 9.89 4.62
C GLU A 52 9.26 8.86 5.09
N LEU A 53 9.64 7.99 6.03
CA LEU A 53 8.79 6.90 6.53
C LEU A 53 8.43 7.12 8.00
N ILE A 54 7.18 6.87 8.32
CA ILE A 54 6.65 6.81 9.68
C ILE A 54 6.10 5.41 9.93
N LYS A 55 6.53 4.79 11.04
CA LYS A 55 5.96 3.56 11.56
C LYS A 55 5.01 3.90 12.69
N ILE A 56 3.72 3.59 12.51
CA ILE A 56 2.67 3.90 13.48
C ILE A 56 1.72 2.72 13.59
N GLY A 57 1.50 2.24 14.81
CA GLY A 57 0.79 0.99 15.03
C GLY A 57 1.44 -0.14 14.20
N ASN A 58 0.66 -0.81 13.38
CA ASN A 58 1.11 -1.87 12.49
C ASN A 58 1.32 -1.40 11.04
N ALA A 59 1.24 -0.09 10.79
CA ALA A 59 1.36 0.50 9.47
C ALA A 59 2.70 1.21 9.28
N THR A 60 3.14 1.29 8.03
CA THR A 60 4.19 2.20 7.59
C THR A 60 3.58 3.14 6.57
N ILE A 61 3.71 4.45 6.83
CA ILE A 61 3.23 5.50 5.94
C ILE A 61 4.45 6.21 5.36
N GLY A 62 4.46 6.37 4.05
CA GLY A 62 5.50 7.07 3.31
C GLY A 62 5.06 8.46 2.88
N ARG A 63 5.93 9.46 2.99
CA ARG A 63 5.79 10.73 2.29
C ARG A 63 6.95 10.85 1.30
N ALA A 64 6.63 10.81 0.02
CA ALA A 64 7.63 11.05 -1.03
C ALA A 64 7.54 12.49 -1.54
N THR A 65 8.70 13.10 -1.74
CA THR A 65 8.84 14.40 -2.40
C THR A 65 9.69 14.22 -3.62
N PHE A 66 9.14 14.57 -4.77
CA PHE A 66 9.80 14.48 -6.08
C PHE A 66 10.02 15.88 -6.63
N GLN A 67 11.27 16.21 -6.96
CA GLN A 67 11.63 17.53 -7.49
C GLN A 67 11.27 17.63 -8.98
N PRO A 68 11.15 18.84 -9.53
CA PRO A 68 11.01 19.05 -10.97
C PRO A 68 12.08 18.29 -11.77
N GLY A 69 11.64 17.59 -12.83
CA GLY A 69 12.50 16.74 -13.65
C GLY A 69 12.84 15.38 -13.00
N TRP A 70 12.20 15.01 -11.90
CA TRP A 70 12.25 13.64 -11.43
C TRP A 70 11.49 12.74 -12.41
N LYS A 71 12.10 11.59 -12.69
CA LYS A 71 11.46 10.49 -13.41
C LYS A 71 11.95 9.18 -12.82
N TRP A 72 11.04 8.23 -12.58
CA TRP A 72 11.37 6.97 -11.92
C TRP A 72 12.44 6.20 -12.69
N SER A 73 12.30 6.07 -14.03
CA SER A 73 13.26 5.36 -14.87
C SER A 73 14.67 6.00 -14.93
N GLU A 74 14.81 7.26 -14.54
CA GLU A 74 16.09 7.96 -14.48
C GLU A 74 16.67 8.02 -13.05
N SER A 75 15.79 8.14 -12.06
CA SER A 75 16.18 8.39 -10.67
C SER A 75 16.27 7.13 -9.81
N LEU A 76 15.39 6.16 -10.04
CA LEU A 76 15.28 4.96 -9.19
C LEU A 76 15.63 3.66 -9.92
N GLN A 77 15.28 3.52 -11.18
CA GLN A 77 15.62 2.34 -11.97
C GLN A 77 17.11 1.94 -11.87
N PRO A 78 18.08 2.86 -11.95
CA PRO A 78 19.48 2.52 -11.81
C PRO A 78 19.85 1.95 -10.44
N LEU A 79 19.06 2.28 -9.39
CA LEU A 79 19.27 1.81 -8.02
C LEU A 79 18.63 0.45 -7.77
N VAL A 80 17.39 0.28 -8.25
CA VAL A 80 16.59 -0.94 -7.99
C VAL A 80 16.78 -2.02 -9.05
N LYS A 81 17.26 -1.66 -10.26
CA LYS A 81 17.61 -2.56 -11.39
C LYS A 81 16.43 -3.39 -11.91
N THR A 82 15.21 -2.84 -11.85
CA THR A 82 14.02 -3.45 -12.45
C THR A 82 13.62 -2.69 -13.72
N SER A 83 12.86 -3.31 -14.62
CA SER A 83 12.42 -2.68 -15.87
C SER A 83 11.38 -1.57 -15.67
N SER A 84 10.57 -1.70 -14.63
CA SER A 84 9.54 -0.77 -14.20
C SER A 84 9.44 -0.78 -12.67
N CYS A 85 8.66 0.13 -12.08
CA CYS A 85 8.42 0.15 -10.64
C CYS A 85 7.62 -1.09 -10.22
N GLU A 86 8.23 -1.92 -9.35
CA GLU A 86 7.60 -3.13 -8.81
C GLU A 86 6.94 -2.91 -7.44
N ALA A 87 6.91 -1.68 -6.94
CA ALA A 87 6.18 -1.32 -5.74
C ALA A 87 4.73 -0.98 -6.10
N PRO A 88 3.73 -1.65 -5.53
CA PRO A 88 2.35 -1.17 -5.63
C PRO A 88 2.18 0.06 -4.75
N HIS A 89 1.32 0.98 -5.16
CA HIS A 89 1.09 2.23 -4.44
C HIS A 89 -0.39 2.48 -4.19
N PHE A 90 -0.70 2.93 -2.97
CA PHE A 90 -1.98 3.52 -2.62
C PHE A 90 -1.71 4.91 -2.06
N GLN A 91 -1.91 5.95 -2.87
CA GLN A 91 -1.37 7.29 -2.63
C GLN A 91 -2.46 8.35 -2.59
N TYR A 92 -2.26 9.33 -1.69
CA TYR A 92 -2.91 10.63 -1.75
C TYR A 92 -1.92 11.67 -2.28
N HIS A 93 -2.33 12.42 -3.29
CA HIS A 93 -1.52 13.45 -3.93
C HIS A 93 -1.71 14.79 -3.22
N VAL A 94 -0.67 15.25 -2.53
CA VAL A 94 -0.72 16.48 -1.70
C VAL A 94 -0.46 17.72 -2.54
N SER A 95 0.55 17.68 -3.41
CA SER A 95 0.95 18.82 -4.25
C SER A 95 1.68 18.39 -5.50
N GLY A 96 1.77 19.30 -6.47
CA GLY A 96 2.40 19.03 -7.78
C GLY A 96 1.57 18.07 -8.63
N THR A 97 2.08 17.74 -9.81
CA THR A 97 1.42 16.81 -10.76
C THR A 97 2.40 15.72 -11.14
N ILE A 98 1.93 14.48 -11.11
CA ILE A 98 2.69 13.30 -11.53
C ILE A 98 1.96 12.63 -12.68
N MET A 99 2.67 12.39 -13.79
CA MET A 99 2.21 11.46 -14.82
C MET A 99 2.69 10.06 -14.46
N VAL A 100 1.82 9.08 -14.61
CA VAL A 100 2.13 7.66 -14.48
C VAL A 100 1.82 6.98 -15.80
N LYS A 101 2.75 6.15 -16.27
CA LYS A 101 2.57 5.28 -17.42
C LYS A 101 2.72 3.84 -17.00
N MET A 102 1.64 3.09 -17.09
CA MET A 102 1.64 1.65 -16.83
C MET A 102 2.27 0.86 -17.99
N ASP A 103 2.78 -0.33 -17.71
CA ASP A 103 3.39 -1.21 -18.71
C ASP A 103 2.36 -1.69 -19.77
N ASP A 104 1.07 -1.69 -19.44
CA ASP A 104 -0.02 -1.95 -20.39
C ASP A 104 -0.36 -0.77 -21.30
N GLY A 105 0.32 0.36 -21.13
CA GLY A 105 0.12 1.59 -21.90
C GLY A 105 -0.87 2.58 -21.30
N THR A 106 -1.55 2.24 -20.21
CA THR A 106 -2.45 3.17 -19.51
C THR A 106 -1.65 4.38 -18.99
N ILE A 107 -2.20 5.58 -19.18
CA ILE A 107 -1.60 6.83 -18.71
C ILE A 107 -2.54 7.52 -17.74
N LEU A 108 -2.03 7.90 -16.58
CA LEU A 108 -2.76 8.62 -15.54
C LEU A 108 -2.06 9.95 -15.25
N GLU A 109 -2.84 11.01 -15.13
CA GLU A 109 -2.40 12.30 -14.61
C GLU A 109 -2.93 12.46 -13.19
N CYS A 110 -2.03 12.46 -12.21
CA CYS A 110 -2.37 12.56 -10.80
C CYS A 110 -2.11 13.99 -10.31
N LYS A 111 -3.15 14.66 -9.82
CA LYS A 111 -3.16 16.06 -9.37
C LYS A 111 -3.36 16.17 -7.86
N PRO A 112 -3.07 17.34 -7.27
CA PRO A 112 -3.39 17.58 -5.86
C PRO A 112 -4.87 17.29 -5.54
N GLY A 113 -5.11 16.51 -4.49
CA GLY A 113 -6.43 16.05 -4.06
C GLY A 113 -6.83 14.67 -4.60
N ASP A 114 -6.13 14.15 -5.60
CA ASP A 114 -6.41 12.82 -6.13
C ASP A 114 -5.96 11.70 -5.17
N VAL A 115 -6.62 10.56 -5.28
CA VAL A 115 -6.20 9.29 -4.68
C VAL A 115 -5.94 8.32 -5.82
N SER A 116 -4.77 7.71 -5.84
CA SER A 116 -4.40 6.71 -6.85
C SER A 116 -4.11 5.35 -6.24
N LEU A 117 -4.53 4.31 -6.95
CA LEU A 117 -4.13 2.93 -6.71
C LEU A 117 -3.35 2.45 -7.94
N LEU A 118 -2.06 2.21 -7.76
CA LEU A 118 -1.15 1.84 -8.83
C LEU A 118 -0.63 0.43 -8.57
N PRO A 119 -0.93 -0.54 -9.43
CA PRO A 119 -0.25 -1.84 -9.41
C PRO A 119 1.25 -1.71 -9.74
N MET A 120 1.99 -2.79 -9.55
CA MET A 120 3.35 -2.93 -10.09
C MET A 120 3.35 -2.75 -11.61
N GLY A 121 4.49 -2.37 -12.19
CA GLY A 121 4.65 -2.24 -13.63
C GLY A 121 4.30 -0.85 -14.14
N HIS A 122 5.05 0.17 -13.69
CA HIS A 122 4.86 1.54 -14.17
C HIS A 122 6.15 2.37 -14.12
N ASP A 123 6.20 3.40 -14.97
CA ASP A 123 7.09 4.55 -14.86
C ASP A 123 6.29 5.78 -14.41
N ALA A 124 6.93 6.77 -13.81
CA ALA A 124 6.29 8.00 -13.36
C ALA A 124 7.25 9.19 -13.46
N TRP A 125 6.71 10.40 -13.68
CA TRP A 125 7.51 11.62 -13.71
C TRP A 125 6.73 12.84 -13.24
N VAL A 126 7.46 13.82 -12.71
CA VAL A 126 6.89 15.13 -12.31
C VAL A 126 6.63 15.97 -13.53
N VAL A 127 5.45 16.59 -13.57
CA VAL A 127 5.05 17.55 -14.61
C VAL A 127 5.19 18.98 -14.10
N GLY A 128 5.80 19.83 -14.91
CA GLY A 128 5.98 21.24 -14.60
C GLY A 128 7.20 21.50 -13.70
N ASN A 129 7.17 22.67 -13.04
CA ASN A 129 8.31 23.22 -12.32
C ASN A 129 8.11 23.29 -10.79
N LYS A 130 7.09 22.60 -10.27
CA LYS A 130 6.83 22.49 -8.82
C LYS A 130 7.09 21.08 -8.35
N PRO A 131 7.63 20.90 -7.12
CA PRO A 131 7.76 19.59 -6.56
C PRO A 131 6.40 18.90 -6.39
N ALA A 132 6.37 17.60 -6.62
CA ALA A 132 5.23 16.77 -6.30
C ALA A 132 5.44 16.08 -4.94
N VAL A 133 4.39 16.07 -4.12
CA VAL A 133 4.38 15.42 -2.81
C VAL A 133 3.21 14.45 -2.77
N VAL A 134 3.50 13.21 -2.37
CA VAL A 134 2.49 12.18 -2.16
C VAL A 134 2.63 11.58 -0.76
N VAL A 135 1.50 11.16 -0.19
CA VAL A 135 1.47 10.29 1.00
C VAL A 135 1.01 8.92 0.54
N ASP A 136 1.82 7.91 0.79
CA ASP A 136 1.58 6.53 0.39
C ASP A 136 1.29 5.66 1.61
N PHE A 137 0.20 4.91 1.54
CA PHE A 137 -0.28 4.02 2.59
C PHE A 137 0.13 2.56 2.33
N GLN A 138 0.77 2.27 1.18
CA GLN A 138 1.21 0.94 0.76
C GLN A 138 2.45 1.05 -0.15
N GLY A 139 3.32 0.03 -0.12
CA GLY A 139 4.41 -0.12 -1.11
C GLY A 139 5.71 0.63 -0.83
N MET A 140 5.76 1.48 0.18
CA MET A 140 6.95 2.29 0.46
C MET A 140 8.02 1.58 1.30
N LEU A 141 7.74 0.39 1.86
CA LEU A 141 8.69 -0.33 2.73
C LEU A 141 10.02 -0.63 2.04
N ASP A 142 9.98 -1.04 0.79
CA ASP A 142 11.16 -1.39 0.00
C ASP A 142 11.45 -0.40 -1.13
N TYR A 143 10.65 0.65 -1.26
CA TYR A 143 10.83 1.69 -2.26
C TYR A 143 12.16 2.43 -2.07
N ALA A 144 12.88 2.66 -3.17
CA ALA A 144 14.19 3.32 -3.19
C ALA A 144 15.29 2.60 -2.38
N LYS A 145 15.17 1.33 -2.07
CA LYS A 145 16.28 0.50 -1.59
C LYS A 145 17.11 0.02 -2.75
N THR A 146 18.43 0.06 -2.60
CA THR A 146 19.35 -0.54 -3.58
C THR A 146 19.13 -2.04 -3.64
N ALA A 147 19.11 -2.59 -4.87
CA ALA A 147 19.15 -4.04 -5.06
C ALA A 147 20.40 -4.61 -4.37
N LYS A 148 20.22 -5.71 -3.64
CA LYS A 148 21.30 -6.46 -3.00
C LYS A 148 22.09 -7.24 -4.04
#